data_f0f05edae85c4b29e6231c866cd0fa40
#
_entry.id   f0f05edae85c4b29e6231c866cd0fa40
#
_cell.length_a   1.000
_cell.length_b   1.000
_cell.length_c   1.000
_cell.angle_alpha   90.00
_cell.angle_beta   90.00
_cell.angle_gamma   90.00
#
_symmetry.space_group_name_H-M   'P 1'
#
loop_
_entity.id
_entity.type
_entity.pdbx_description
1 polymer ?
#
loop_
_entity_poly.entity_id
_entity_poly.type
_entity_poly.pdbx_seq_one_letter_code
_entity_poly.pdbx_strand_id
1 'polypeptide(L)'
;MTDIMETRPPDSPSPELLEFLLPLHRSFEPRRRLLLEARLRSLREAEAGRLPGYLSGSEATDGTWRLSVPDWAQDQRNQITGPADNAKLLVAMCNTKDPGCMPDGEDSITCDWPNVRAAHRNTIAAIQGTLTFTDAAGKTAKIVPGKQVMFYRPRGLHLDEMNARPGETVSGSLFDLAAVFFGTAAERRAAVK
;
A
#
# COMPACT_ATOMS: atom_id res chain seq x y z
N MET A 1 40.04 14.57 -1.67
CA MET A 1 38.68 14.30 -1.21
C MET A 1 37.85 13.99 -2.45
N THR A 2 37.69 12.70 -2.73
CA THR A 2 36.94 12.23 -3.89
C THR A 2 35.47 12.31 -3.51
N ASP A 3 34.72 13.21 -4.14
CA ASP A 3 33.27 13.26 -4.07
C ASP A 3 32.74 11.92 -4.55
N ILE A 4 32.36 11.05 -3.62
CA ILE A 4 31.55 9.88 -3.91
C ILE A 4 30.19 10.45 -4.24
N MET A 5 29.94 10.71 -5.52
CA MET A 5 28.57 10.88 -6.02
C MET A 5 27.83 9.61 -5.62
N GLU A 6 27.11 9.66 -4.52
CA GLU A 6 26.13 8.62 -4.15
C GLU A 6 25.18 8.48 -5.34
N THR A 7 25.39 7.44 -6.13
CA THR A 7 24.51 7.12 -7.26
C THR A 7 23.17 6.71 -6.66
N ARG A 8 22.23 7.64 -6.74
CA ARG A 8 20.87 7.40 -6.28
C ARG A 8 20.32 6.16 -6.99
N PRO A 9 19.68 5.20 -6.27
CA PRO A 9 19.14 4.00 -6.90
C PRO A 9 18.20 4.34 -8.06
N PRO A 10 18.15 3.51 -9.12
CA PRO A 10 17.13 3.66 -10.16
C PRO A 10 15.73 3.75 -9.54
N ASP A 11 14.87 4.57 -10.10
CA ASP A 11 13.50 4.80 -9.57
C ASP A 11 13.43 5.41 -8.15
N SER A 12 14.46 6.10 -7.71
CA SER A 12 14.42 6.82 -6.42
C SER A 12 13.19 7.74 -6.33
N PRO A 13 12.59 7.90 -5.13
CA PRO A 13 11.48 8.81 -4.91
C PRO A 13 11.85 10.25 -5.28
N SER A 14 10.90 11.04 -5.79
CA SER A 14 11.17 12.45 -6.05
C SER A 14 11.44 13.21 -4.74
N PRO A 15 12.12 14.37 -4.80
CA PRO A 15 12.33 15.21 -3.63
C PRO A 15 11.02 15.58 -2.93
N GLU A 16 9.97 15.88 -3.70
CA GLU A 16 8.64 16.26 -3.18
C GLU A 16 7.96 15.10 -2.45
N LEU A 17 8.09 13.87 -2.98
CA LEU A 17 7.60 12.68 -2.28
C LEU A 17 8.35 12.45 -0.96
N LEU A 18 9.66 12.66 -0.94
CA LEU A 18 10.44 12.55 0.30
C LEU A 18 10.08 13.65 1.29
N GLU A 19 9.84 14.87 0.84
CA GLU A 19 9.36 15.97 1.69
C GLU A 19 8.00 15.66 2.32
N PHE A 20 7.12 14.95 1.61
CA PHE A 20 5.86 14.47 2.15
C PHE A 20 6.03 13.28 3.11
N LEU A 21 6.87 12.29 2.76
CA LEU A 21 7.07 11.05 3.52
C LEU A 21 7.78 11.28 4.85
N LEU A 22 8.88 12.06 4.87
CA LEU A 22 9.77 12.11 6.03
C LEU A 22 9.13 12.68 7.29
N PRO A 23 8.28 13.71 7.25
CA PRO A 23 7.51 14.15 8.42
C PRO A 23 6.58 13.06 8.96
N LEU A 24 5.90 12.31 8.08
CA LEU A 24 5.06 11.17 8.49
C LEU A 24 5.90 10.10 9.16
N HIS A 25 7.00 9.69 8.53
CA HIS A 25 7.91 8.70 9.11
C HIS A 25 8.39 9.12 10.49
N ARG A 26 8.91 10.32 10.65
CA ARG A 26 9.42 10.83 11.95
C ARG A 26 8.33 10.89 13.02
N SER A 27 7.10 11.18 12.64
CA SER A 27 5.96 11.25 13.56
C SER A 27 5.52 9.87 14.05
N PHE A 28 5.52 8.86 13.18
CA PHE A 28 4.95 7.55 13.48
C PHE A 28 5.96 6.46 13.81
N GLU A 29 7.23 6.61 13.39
CA GLU A 29 8.28 5.60 13.62
C GLU A 29 8.51 5.27 15.12
N PRO A 30 8.52 6.21 16.05
CA PRO A 30 8.67 5.86 17.46
C PRO A 30 7.55 4.93 17.95
N ARG A 31 6.30 5.18 17.53
CA ARG A 31 5.17 4.32 17.88
C ARG A 31 5.26 2.96 17.20
N ARG A 32 5.66 2.91 15.94
CA ARG A 32 5.89 1.67 15.20
C ARG A 32 6.90 0.76 15.91
N ARG A 33 8.02 1.32 16.35
CA ARG A 33 9.06 0.57 17.10
C ARG A 33 8.53 -0.01 18.39
N LEU A 34 7.77 0.74 19.16
CA LEU A 34 7.12 0.24 20.38
C LEU A 34 6.15 -0.92 20.08
N LEU A 35 5.42 -0.85 18.98
CA LEU A 35 4.52 -1.94 18.55
C LEU A 35 5.29 -3.20 18.13
N LEU A 36 6.42 -3.05 17.43
CA LEU A 36 7.30 -4.18 17.08
C LEU A 36 7.87 -4.87 18.33
N GLU A 37 8.31 -4.09 19.31
CA GLU A 37 8.76 -4.63 20.59
C GLU A 37 7.61 -5.35 21.34
N ALA A 38 6.42 -4.78 21.36
CA ALA A 38 5.25 -5.41 21.96
C ALA A 38 4.91 -6.74 21.27
N ARG A 39 4.97 -6.79 19.94
CA ARG A 39 4.80 -8.02 19.15
C ARG A 39 5.82 -9.09 19.56
N LEU A 40 7.10 -8.73 19.67
CA LEU A 40 8.15 -9.66 20.09
C LEU A 40 7.93 -10.18 21.52
N ARG A 41 7.45 -9.33 22.45
CA ARG A 41 7.08 -9.78 23.80
C ARG A 41 5.94 -10.79 23.74
N SER A 42 4.87 -10.51 23.01
CA SER A 42 3.74 -11.42 22.87
C SER A 42 4.14 -12.77 22.25
N LEU A 43 5.03 -12.79 21.27
CA LEU A 43 5.56 -14.03 20.71
C LEU A 43 6.33 -14.86 21.76
N ARG A 44 7.23 -14.24 22.51
CA ARG A 44 7.98 -14.92 23.59
C ARG A 44 7.06 -15.45 24.68
N GLU A 45 6.00 -14.72 25.00
CA GLU A 45 4.99 -15.16 25.95
C GLU A 45 4.20 -16.37 25.44
N ALA A 46 3.83 -16.37 24.16
CA ALA A 46 3.17 -17.51 23.53
C ALA A 46 4.09 -18.75 23.48
N GLU A 47 5.36 -18.57 23.12
CA GLU A 47 6.38 -19.65 23.17
C GLU A 47 6.57 -20.20 24.58
N ALA A 48 6.42 -19.37 25.63
CA ALA A 48 6.44 -19.79 27.03
C ALA A 48 5.10 -20.37 27.53
N GLY A 49 4.14 -20.62 26.63
CA GLY A 49 2.84 -21.23 26.93
C GLY A 49 1.75 -20.26 27.36
N ARG A 50 1.99 -18.94 27.37
CA ARG A 50 0.97 -17.93 27.64
C ARG A 50 0.29 -17.50 26.34
N LEU A 51 -0.72 -18.23 25.93
CA LEU A 51 -1.48 -17.90 24.72
C LEU A 51 -2.31 -16.64 24.91
N PRO A 52 -2.49 -15.82 23.84
CA PRO A 52 -3.39 -14.67 23.90
C PRO A 52 -4.84 -15.13 24.10
N GLY A 53 -5.57 -14.40 24.92
CA GLY A 53 -7.01 -14.57 25.12
C GLY A 53 -7.80 -13.47 24.41
N TYR A 54 -9.12 -13.50 24.58
CA TYR A 54 -9.97 -12.41 24.15
C TYR A 54 -9.71 -11.16 24.99
N LEU A 55 -9.82 -10.01 24.37
CA LEU A 55 -9.76 -8.73 25.08
C LEU A 55 -10.97 -8.60 26.01
N SER A 56 -10.78 -7.88 27.12
CA SER A 56 -11.91 -7.49 27.99
C SER A 56 -12.91 -6.65 27.20
N GLY A 57 -14.17 -6.70 27.62
CA GLY A 57 -15.23 -5.86 27.07
C GLY A 57 -14.85 -4.37 27.07
N SER A 58 -15.28 -3.67 26.06
CA SER A 58 -15.05 -2.24 25.88
C SER A 58 -16.23 -1.61 25.15
N GLU A 59 -16.28 -0.28 25.10
CA GLU A 59 -17.30 0.41 24.31
C GLU A 59 -17.32 -0.06 22.84
N ALA A 60 -16.17 -0.41 22.29
CA ALA A 60 -16.06 -0.93 20.91
C ALA A 60 -16.64 -2.34 20.72
N THR A 61 -16.64 -3.18 21.78
CA THR A 61 -17.16 -4.55 21.72
C THR A 61 -18.59 -4.67 22.25
N ASP A 62 -18.94 -3.90 23.27
CA ASP A 62 -20.18 -4.03 24.04
C ASP A 62 -21.16 -2.87 23.77
N GLY A 63 -20.70 -1.83 23.06
CA GLY A 63 -21.49 -0.67 22.72
C GLY A 63 -22.52 -0.94 21.62
N THR A 64 -23.50 -0.04 21.53
CA THR A 64 -24.58 -0.09 20.53
C THR A 64 -24.28 0.71 19.28
N TRP A 65 -23.03 1.10 19.05
CA TRP A 65 -22.61 1.86 17.87
C TRP A 65 -22.90 1.10 16.57
N ARG A 66 -23.16 1.83 15.51
CA ARG A 66 -23.35 1.29 14.16
C ARG A 66 -22.46 2.03 13.17
N LEU A 67 -21.91 1.29 12.23
CA LEU A 67 -21.19 1.86 11.10
C LEU A 67 -22.19 2.29 10.02
N SER A 68 -22.06 3.51 9.54
CA SER A 68 -22.72 3.96 8.33
C SER A 68 -21.82 3.69 7.14
N VAL A 69 -22.24 2.81 6.25
CA VAL A 69 -21.51 2.47 5.03
C VAL A 69 -21.91 3.47 3.94
N PRO A 70 -20.97 4.22 3.33
CA PRO A 70 -21.28 5.17 2.26
C PRO A 70 -21.80 4.45 1.01
N ASP A 71 -22.57 5.16 0.18
CA ASP A 71 -23.27 4.57 -0.99
C ASP A 71 -22.32 3.87 -1.95
N TRP A 72 -21.13 4.44 -2.18
CA TRP A 72 -20.12 3.86 -3.05
C TRP A 72 -19.53 2.54 -2.53
N ALA A 73 -19.71 2.22 -1.25
CA ALA A 73 -19.21 1.01 -0.60
C ALA A 73 -20.33 0.03 -0.20
N GLN A 74 -21.56 0.23 -0.65
CA GLN A 74 -22.70 -0.65 -0.32
C GLN A 74 -22.58 -2.05 -0.94
N ASP A 75 -21.99 -2.18 -2.12
CA ASP A 75 -21.79 -3.49 -2.74
C ASP A 75 -20.51 -4.14 -2.22
N GLN A 76 -20.67 -5.06 -1.27
CA GLN A 76 -19.59 -5.78 -0.60
C GLN A 76 -19.50 -7.26 -1.03
N ARG A 77 -20.16 -7.66 -2.12
CA ARG A 77 -20.28 -9.07 -2.53
C ARG A 77 -18.91 -9.71 -2.84
N ASN A 78 -18.05 -9.00 -3.53
CA ASN A 78 -16.77 -9.52 -3.97
C ASN A 78 -15.74 -8.40 -4.18
N GLN A 79 -14.47 -8.71 -3.90
CA GLN A 79 -13.33 -7.83 -4.13
C GLN A 79 -12.21 -8.66 -4.73
N ILE A 80 -11.76 -8.30 -5.92
CA ILE A 80 -10.64 -8.99 -6.56
C ILE A 80 -9.31 -8.42 -6.03
N THR A 81 -8.40 -9.32 -5.64
CA THR A 81 -7.07 -8.98 -5.11
C THR A 81 -6.01 -9.64 -5.96
N GLY A 82 -4.90 -8.95 -6.21
CA GLY A 82 -3.76 -9.52 -6.90
C GLY A 82 -2.58 -8.56 -7.00
N PRO A 83 -1.44 -9.03 -7.56
CA PRO A 83 -0.16 -8.36 -7.49
C PRO A 83 -0.15 -7.01 -8.19
N ALA A 84 0.21 -5.97 -7.45
CA ALA A 84 0.26 -4.60 -7.96
C ALA A 84 1.45 -4.37 -8.92
N ASP A 85 2.53 -5.13 -8.80
CA ASP A 85 3.72 -5.03 -9.66
C ASP A 85 3.48 -5.58 -11.09
N ASN A 86 2.45 -6.42 -11.27
CA ASN A 86 2.14 -7.05 -12.54
C ASN A 86 1.06 -6.28 -13.32
N ALA A 87 1.47 -5.42 -14.25
CA ALA A 87 0.57 -4.60 -15.05
C ALA A 87 -0.48 -5.41 -15.83
N LYS A 88 -0.13 -6.62 -16.35
CA LYS A 88 -1.08 -7.49 -17.08
C LYS A 88 -2.22 -7.94 -16.17
N LEU A 89 -1.88 -8.47 -15.01
CA LEU A 89 -2.87 -8.94 -14.05
C LEU A 89 -3.71 -7.78 -13.52
N LEU A 90 -3.09 -6.66 -13.21
CA LEU A 90 -3.81 -5.50 -12.68
C LEU A 90 -4.79 -4.90 -13.70
N VAL A 91 -4.43 -4.82 -15.00
CA VAL A 91 -5.37 -4.44 -16.07
C VAL A 91 -6.53 -5.42 -16.14
N ALA A 92 -6.26 -6.74 -16.06
CA ALA A 92 -7.30 -7.75 -16.08
C ALA A 92 -8.25 -7.62 -14.88
N MET A 93 -7.71 -7.43 -13.66
CA MET A 93 -8.48 -7.23 -12.43
C MET A 93 -9.39 -6.00 -12.50
N CYS A 94 -8.84 -4.87 -12.92
CA CYS A 94 -9.60 -3.64 -13.06
C CYS A 94 -10.71 -3.70 -14.13
N ASN A 95 -10.63 -4.67 -15.05
CA ASN A 95 -11.62 -4.87 -16.10
C ASN A 95 -12.66 -5.95 -15.75
N THR A 96 -12.61 -6.53 -14.57
CA THR A 96 -13.67 -7.43 -14.08
C THR A 96 -14.93 -6.62 -13.73
N LYS A 97 -16.00 -7.35 -13.41
CA LYS A 97 -17.25 -6.74 -12.93
C LYS A 97 -17.38 -6.75 -11.41
N ASP A 98 -16.30 -7.06 -10.71
CA ASP A 98 -16.29 -7.07 -9.26
C ASP A 98 -16.47 -5.65 -8.70
N PRO A 99 -17.20 -5.48 -7.59
CA PRO A 99 -17.42 -4.17 -6.98
C PRO A 99 -16.15 -3.48 -6.50
N GLY A 100 -15.14 -4.26 -6.06
CA GLY A 100 -13.87 -3.77 -5.57
C GLY A 100 -12.67 -4.41 -6.26
N CYS A 101 -11.60 -3.65 -6.40
CA CYS A 101 -10.30 -4.10 -6.89
C CYS A 101 -9.21 -3.65 -5.92
N MET A 102 -8.41 -4.60 -5.43
CA MET A 102 -7.32 -4.32 -4.51
C MET A 102 -5.96 -4.67 -5.13
N PRO A 103 -5.27 -3.70 -5.75
CA PRO A 103 -3.85 -3.83 -6.04
C PRO A 103 -3.09 -4.11 -4.75
N ASP A 104 -2.43 -5.26 -4.69
CA ASP A 104 -1.76 -5.75 -3.52
C ASP A 104 -0.26 -5.47 -3.59
N GLY A 105 0.22 -4.65 -2.68
CA GLY A 105 1.63 -4.31 -2.50
C GLY A 105 2.32 -5.13 -1.40
N GLU A 106 1.65 -6.12 -0.79
CA GLU A 106 2.17 -6.89 0.34
C GLU A 106 2.36 -8.38 0.00
N ASP A 107 1.30 -9.19 0.10
CA ASP A 107 1.42 -10.67 0.06
C ASP A 107 1.60 -11.23 -1.35
N SER A 108 1.17 -10.53 -2.38
CA SER A 108 1.19 -11.02 -3.76
C SER A 108 2.43 -10.62 -4.55
N ILE A 109 3.36 -9.87 -3.95
CA ILE A 109 4.58 -9.40 -4.62
C ILE A 109 5.83 -9.78 -3.83
N THR A 110 6.97 -9.87 -4.52
CA THR A 110 8.27 -9.86 -3.85
C THR A 110 8.62 -8.43 -3.45
N CYS A 111 8.88 -8.22 -2.16
CA CYS A 111 9.12 -6.87 -1.61
C CYS A 111 10.55 -6.35 -1.90
N ASP A 112 11.09 -6.61 -3.08
CA ASP A 112 12.31 -5.96 -3.55
C ASP A 112 12.01 -4.58 -4.19
N TRP A 113 13.04 -3.77 -4.31
CA TRP A 113 12.89 -2.39 -4.77
C TRP A 113 12.24 -2.24 -6.16
N PRO A 114 12.65 -2.99 -7.19
CA PRO A 114 12.02 -2.90 -8.51
C PRO A 114 10.53 -3.22 -8.48
N ASN A 115 10.12 -4.28 -7.79
CA ASN A 115 8.72 -4.71 -7.70
C ASN A 115 7.89 -3.72 -6.89
N VAL A 116 8.39 -3.25 -5.76
CA VAL A 116 7.72 -2.21 -4.95
C VAL A 116 7.49 -0.94 -5.79
N ARG A 117 8.48 -0.50 -6.55
CA ARG A 117 8.32 0.68 -7.40
C ARG A 117 7.40 0.42 -8.59
N ALA A 118 7.40 -0.80 -9.16
CA ALA A 118 6.43 -1.20 -10.18
C ALA A 118 5.01 -1.19 -9.61
N ALA A 119 4.81 -1.74 -8.41
CA ALA A 119 3.52 -1.74 -7.73
C ALA A 119 2.98 -0.32 -7.53
N HIS A 120 3.82 0.61 -7.08
CA HIS A 120 3.42 2.02 -6.96
C HIS A 120 3.00 2.63 -8.30
N ARG A 121 3.86 2.52 -9.34
CA ARG A 121 3.57 3.07 -10.68
C ARG A 121 2.28 2.50 -11.26
N ASN A 122 2.12 1.19 -11.21
CA ASN A 122 0.95 0.51 -11.75
C ASN A 122 -0.32 0.90 -11.01
N THR A 123 -0.28 0.95 -9.67
CA THR A 123 -1.43 1.35 -8.86
C THR A 123 -1.84 2.80 -9.14
N ILE A 124 -0.87 3.73 -9.19
CA ILE A 124 -1.13 5.13 -9.54
C ILE A 124 -1.76 5.22 -10.93
N ALA A 125 -1.16 4.55 -11.93
CA ALA A 125 -1.68 4.54 -13.29
C ALA A 125 -3.08 3.88 -13.38
N ALA A 126 -3.35 2.87 -12.56
CA ALA A 126 -4.67 2.25 -12.47
C ALA A 126 -5.72 3.22 -11.92
N ILE A 127 -5.42 3.93 -10.84
CA ILE A 127 -6.31 4.95 -10.26
C ILE A 127 -6.56 6.10 -11.25
N GLN A 128 -5.54 6.47 -12.02
CA GLN A 128 -5.62 7.49 -13.08
C GLN A 128 -6.33 6.99 -14.35
N GLY A 129 -6.63 5.70 -14.45
CA GLY A 129 -7.23 5.10 -15.64
C GLY A 129 -6.29 5.04 -16.85
N THR A 130 -4.99 5.18 -16.64
CA THR A 130 -3.96 5.24 -17.70
C THR A 130 -3.17 3.94 -17.86
N LEU A 131 -3.31 2.98 -16.93
CA LEU A 131 -2.56 1.74 -16.98
C LEU A 131 -2.88 0.93 -18.24
N THR A 132 -1.82 0.53 -18.95
CA THR A 132 -1.88 -0.33 -20.13
C THR A 132 -0.88 -1.47 -20.01
N PHE A 133 -1.14 -2.54 -20.74
CA PHE A 133 -0.21 -3.67 -20.89
C PHE A 133 -0.18 -4.09 -22.37
N THR A 134 1.01 -4.23 -22.95
CA THR A 134 1.20 -4.76 -24.31
C THR A 134 1.90 -6.11 -24.22
N ASP A 135 1.29 -7.16 -24.77
CA ASP A 135 1.86 -8.51 -24.79
C ASP A 135 2.98 -8.67 -25.86
N ALA A 136 3.62 -9.83 -25.86
CA ALA A 136 4.69 -10.14 -26.81
C ALA A 136 4.23 -10.17 -28.28
N ALA A 137 2.92 -10.33 -28.54
CA ALA A 137 2.35 -10.28 -29.87
C ALA A 137 1.95 -8.85 -30.30
N GLY A 138 2.24 -7.84 -29.47
CA GLY A 138 1.91 -6.44 -29.73
C GLY A 138 0.47 -6.06 -29.42
N LYS A 139 -0.32 -6.93 -28.83
CA LYS A 139 -1.71 -6.64 -28.45
C LYS A 139 -1.72 -5.85 -27.14
N THR A 140 -2.33 -4.67 -27.17
CA THR A 140 -2.46 -3.79 -26.00
C THR A 140 -3.82 -3.96 -25.32
N ALA A 141 -3.79 -4.21 -24.01
CA ALA A 141 -4.93 -4.10 -23.12
C ALA A 141 -4.80 -2.82 -22.27
N LYS A 142 -5.92 -2.18 -21.96
CA LYS A 142 -6.00 -0.99 -21.13
C LYS A 142 -7.11 -1.10 -20.11
N ILE A 143 -7.03 -0.33 -19.03
CA ILE A 143 -8.13 -0.21 -18.08
C ILE A 143 -9.33 0.44 -18.78
N VAL A 144 -10.49 -0.15 -18.55
CA VAL A 144 -11.79 0.43 -18.91
C VAL A 144 -12.36 1.05 -17.65
N PRO A 145 -12.64 2.35 -17.63
CA PRO A 145 -13.25 3.00 -16.46
C PRO A 145 -14.52 2.26 -16.02
N GLY A 146 -14.57 1.87 -14.78
CA GLY A 146 -15.65 1.10 -14.18
C GLY A 146 -16.15 1.72 -12.89
N LYS A 147 -17.08 1.05 -12.23
CA LYS A 147 -17.61 1.44 -10.92
C LYS A 147 -16.88 0.77 -9.76
N GLN A 148 -15.74 0.14 -10.02
CA GLN A 148 -14.98 -0.54 -8.97
C GLN A 148 -14.41 0.46 -7.98
N VAL A 149 -14.51 0.13 -6.71
CA VAL A 149 -13.78 0.84 -5.64
C VAL A 149 -12.35 0.31 -5.61
N MET A 150 -11.38 1.20 -5.68
CA MET A 150 -9.97 0.85 -5.61
C MET A 150 -9.49 0.88 -4.16
N PHE A 151 -8.91 -0.24 -3.71
CA PHE A 151 -8.23 -0.37 -2.42
C PHE A 151 -6.78 -0.68 -2.68
N TYR A 152 -5.86 0.11 -2.20
CA TYR A 152 -4.44 -0.26 -2.23
C TYR A 152 -4.03 -0.86 -0.89
N ARG A 153 -3.44 -2.06 -0.91
CA ARG A 153 -2.84 -2.68 0.28
C ARG A 153 -1.34 -2.38 0.29
N PRO A 154 -0.86 -1.47 1.15
CA PRO A 154 0.57 -1.24 1.33
C PRO A 154 1.20 -2.40 2.10
N ARG A 155 2.51 -2.53 2.06
CA ARG A 155 3.26 -3.46 2.91
C ARG A 155 2.91 -3.28 4.39
N GLY A 156 3.04 -4.37 5.15
CA GLY A 156 2.76 -4.37 6.59
C GLY A 156 3.70 -3.48 7.39
N LEU A 157 3.22 -3.01 8.55
CA LEU A 157 4.00 -2.14 9.46
C LEU A 157 5.30 -2.79 10.00
N HIS A 158 5.46 -4.09 9.84
CA HIS A 158 6.66 -4.84 10.27
C HIS A 158 7.80 -4.79 9.25
N LEU A 159 7.55 -4.30 8.03
CA LEU A 159 8.54 -4.24 6.95
C LEU A 159 9.22 -2.88 6.89
N ASP A 160 10.50 -2.92 6.60
CA ASP A 160 11.37 -1.77 6.42
C ASP A 160 11.66 -1.52 4.93
N GLU A 161 11.94 -0.27 4.58
CA GLU A 161 12.41 0.16 3.27
C GLU A 161 13.73 0.92 3.41
N MET A 162 14.78 0.38 2.81
CA MET A 162 16.14 0.92 2.91
C MET A 162 16.55 1.73 1.67
N ASN A 163 15.78 1.62 0.57
CA ASN A 163 16.13 2.25 -0.72
C ASN A 163 15.37 3.57 -0.97
N ALA A 164 14.40 3.91 -0.12
CA ALA A 164 13.65 5.15 -0.28
C ALA A 164 14.54 6.37 -0.08
N ARG A 165 15.48 6.30 0.85
CA ARG A 165 16.46 7.33 1.13
C ARG A 165 17.80 6.72 1.53
N PRO A 166 18.90 7.06 0.87
CA PRO A 166 20.22 6.58 1.25
C PRO A 166 20.54 6.89 2.71
N GLY A 167 21.02 5.87 3.45
CA GLY A 167 21.45 5.99 4.84
C GLY A 167 20.32 6.11 5.88
N GLU A 168 19.05 6.05 5.48
CA GLU A 168 17.91 6.08 6.39
C GLU A 168 16.92 4.96 6.07
N THR A 169 16.65 4.11 7.05
CA THR A 169 15.60 3.08 6.95
C THR A 169 14.26 3.71 7.31
N VAL A 170 13.28 3.61 6.41
CA VAL A 170 11.92 4.09 6.66
C VAL A 170 10.93 2.93 6.76
N SER A 171 9.76 3.15 7.34
CA SER A 171 8.69 2.16 7.32
C SER A 171 8.24 1.89 5.88
N GLY A 172 8.29 0.62 5.44
CA GLY A 172 7.78 0.20 4.12
C GLY A 172 6.31 0.56 3.94
N SER A 173 5.50 0.34 4.97
CA SER A 173 4.08 0.69 4.97
C SER A 173 3.84 2.19 4.74
N LEU A 174 4.57 3.06 5.45
CA LEU A 174 4.42 4.51 5.29
C LEU A 174 4.95 4.99 3.95
N PHE A 175 6.01 4.37 3.43
CA PHE A 175 6.54 4.69 2.11
C PHE A 175 5.52 4.35 1.02
N ASP A 176 4.93 3.16 1.06
CA ASP A 176 3.95 2.72 0.07
C ASP A 176 2.68 3.58 0.12
N LEU A 177 2.18 3.85 1.34
CA LEU A 177 1.06 4.77 1.54
C LEU A 177 1.38 6.15 0.96
N ALA A 178 2.54 6.72 1.32
CA ALA A 178 2.93 8.04 0.86
C ALA A 178 3.07 8.10 -0.66
N ALA A 179 3.69 7.09 -1.30
CA ALA A 179 3.90 7.06 -2.74
C ALA A 179 2.57 7.06 -3.50
N VAL A 180 1.63 6.18 -3.14
CA VAL A 180 0.34 6.08 -3.82
C VAL A 180 -0.56 7.26 -3.47
N PHE A 181 -0.60 7.68 -2.20
CA PHE A 181 -1.40 8.81 -1.76
C PHE A 181 -0.96 10.14 -2.38
N PHE A 182 0.34 10.40 -2.45
CA PHE A 182 0.90 11.59 -3.09
C PHE A 182 0.68 11.55 -4.60
N GLY A 183 0.96 10.39 -5.24
CA GLY A 183 0.83 10.22 -6.68
C GLY A 183 -0.61 10.31 -7.22
N THR A 184 -1.63 10.18 -6.35
CA THR A 184 -3.05 10.22 -6.71
C THR A 184 -3.80 11.40 -6.09
N ALA A 185 -3.10 12.43 -5.64
CA ALA A 185 -3.72 13.56 -4.92
C ALA A 185 -4.74 14.33 -5.76
N ALA A 186 -4.50 14.46 -7.06
CA ALA A 186 -5.39 15.18 -7.98
C ALA A 186 -6.73 14.43 -8.17
N GLU A 187 -6.65 13.11 -8.41
CA GLU A 187 -7.81 12.23 -8.63
C GLU A 187 -8.70 12.17 -7.39
N ARG A 188 -8.08 12.06 -6.21
CA ARG A 188 -8.82 12.03 -4.94
C ARG A 188 -9.54 13.34 -4.64
N ARG A 189 -8.94 14.48 -4.96
CA ARG A 189 -9.61 15.80 -4.84
C ARG A 189 -10.79 15.92 -5.78
N ALA A 190 -10.71 15.34 -6.97
CA ALA A 190 -11.82 15.32 -7.93
C ALA A 190 -12.96 14.40 -7.47
N ALA A 191 -12.67 13.30 -6.80
CA ALA A 191 -13.66 12.35 -6.32
C ALA A 191 -14.49 12.83 -5.11
N VAL A 192 -14.00 13.81 -4.35
CA VAL A 192 -14.67 14.36 -3.16
C VAL A 192 -15.65 15.50 -3.50
N LYS A 193 -15.67 15.95 -4.75
CA LYS A 193 -16.60 17.00 -5.25
C LYS A 193 -17.87 16.37 -5.78
#